data_1a32f526200cce138aceb410366260a4
#
_entry.id   1a32f526200cce138aceb410366260a4
#
_cell.length_a   1.000
_cell.length_b   1.000
_cell.length_c   1.000
_cell.angle_alpha   90.00
_cell.angle_beta   90.00
_cell.angle_gamma   90.00
#
_symmetry.space_group_name_H-M   'P 1'
#
loop_
_entity.id
_entity.type
_entity.pdbx_description
1 polymer ?
#
loop_
_entity_poly.entity_id
_entity_poly.type
_entity_poly.pdbx_seq_one_letter_code
_entity_poly.pdbx_strand_id
1 'polypeptide(L)'
;MKLSNRLALLALLLLLPLVLCAQKKQIQTARDQVKSGKDLAKAVASMQGLLSDSANRQNPRIWLVLCDALKAQYEQSNERLYLKQATDTTTIFSLTMRLFETLSAFDSLDVRPDSKGRVRAEHRERHAAFLHSIRPNIFNGGVFYTRKRQYADAYRFYETYIQSQDWPIFTGYDYADRDPLLPHAAYWAMYCGYKLGSADQIIRYQDLAERDTSMLNFVRQYQAEAYLLQGDSTRYVEALRDGFDRYPNFSFFYPRLIAYYERHGDHDSSLVVADRALVADSTSVLFRLTKGSILLNLGRYDDCIAICKGLLEQNDSLADAHFYIGLAYFNQAIDLDIVEQRHREKRQEITRLYKEALPYLERYRALAPDQRNRWLQPLYTIYLKLNMGEEFDEINKQ
;
A
#
# COMPACT_ATOMS: atom_id res chain seq x y z
N MET A 1 -31.33 18.18 -56.18
CA MET A 1 -30.23 18.11 -55.15
C MET A 1 -29.40 19.40 -54.95
N LYS A 2 -29.17 20.26 -55.94
CA LYS A 2 -28.33 21.49 -55.79
C LYS A 2 -29.01 22.65 -55.06
N LEU A 3 -30.35 22.77 -55.06
CA LEU A 3 -31.08 23.89 -54.41
C LEU A 3 -31.28 23.68 -52.93
N SER A 4 -31.51 22.42 -52.47
CA SER A 4 -31.67 22.08 -51.06
C SER A 4 -30.36 22.27 -50.26
N ASN A 5 -29.21 21.94 -50.85
CA ASN A 5 -27.90 22.16 -50.24
C ASN A 5 -27.55 23.65 -50.09
N ARG A 6 -28.01 24.51 -51.03
CA ARG A 6 -27.80 25.98 -50.95
C ARG A 6 -28.66 26.60 -49.86
N LEU A 7 -29.92 26.17 -49.71
CA LEU A 7 -30.81 26.59 -48.63
C LEU A 7 -30.32 26.14 -47.26
N ALA A 8 -29.82 24.91 -47.11
CA ALA A 8 -29.20 24.41 -45.91
C ALA A 8 -27.93 25.20 -45.53
N LEU A 9 -27.08 25.54 -46.50
CA LEU A 9 -25.89 26.37 -46.29
C LEU A 9 -26.24 27.80 -45.86
N LEU A 10 -27.26 28.41 -46.43
CA LEU A 10 -27.78 29.73 -46.08
C LEU A 10 -28.40 29.74 -44.68
N ALA A 11 -29.15 28.69 -44.29
CA ALA A 11 -29.69 28.53 -42.94
C ALA A 11 -28.57 28.35 -41.90
N LEU A 12 -27.53 27.60 -42.23
CA LEU A 12 -26.34 27.42 -41.36
C LEU A 12 -25.59 28.75 -41.17
N LEU A 13 -25.43 29.55 -42.23
CA LEU A 13 -24.81 30.89 -42.19
C LEU A 13 -25.61 31.90 -41.39
N LEU A 14 -26.94 31.80 -41.36
CA LEU A 14 -27.82 32.67 -40.56
C LEU A 14 -27.87 32.24 -39.07
N LEU A 15 -27.63 30.97 -38.74
CA LEU A 15 -27.57 30.46 -37.38
C LEU A 15 -26.24 30.78 -36.66
N LEU A 16 -25.13 30.89 -37.40
CA LEU A 16 -23.82 31.20 -36.84
C LEU A 16 -23.78 32.50 -36.00
N PRO A 17 -24.28 33.65 -36.47
CA PRO A 17 -24.27 34.90 -35.66
C PRO A 17 -25.16 34.83 -34.43
N LEU A 18 -26.26 34.07 -34.46
CA LEU A 18 -27.12 33.87 -33.30
C LEU A 18 -26.45 33.07 -32.19
N VAL A 19 -25.72 31.99 -32.57
CA VAL A 19 -24.94 31.18 -31.64
C VAL A 19 -23.80 32.00 -31.01
N LEU A 20 -23.08 32.80 -31.82
CA LEU A 20 -22.01 33.68 -31.31
C LEU A 20 -22.55 34.80 -30.38
N CYS A 21 -23.73 35.33 -30.65
CA CYS A 21 -24.38 36.30 -29.75
C CYS A 21 -24.82 35.68 -28.43
N ALA A 22 -25.38 34.45 -28.47
CA ALA A 22 -25.76 33.69 -27.28
C ALA A 22 -24.55 33.38 -26.40
N GLN A 23 -23.44 32.92 -26.99
CA GLN A 23 -22.19 32.66 -26.32
C GLN A 23 -21.58 33.88 -25.64
N LYS A 24 -21.54 35.04 -26.35
CA LYS A 24 -21.07 36.30 -25.75
C LYS A 24 -21.90 36.70 -24.53
N LYS A 25 -23.22 36.55 -24.61
CA LYS A 25 -24.14 36.84 -23.49
C LYS A 25 -23.88 35.92 -22.31
N GLN A 26 -23.64 34.59 -22.55
CA GLN A 26 -23.31 33.62 -21.48
C GLN A 26 -22.00 33.98 -20.80
N ILE A 27 -20.95 34.32 -21.55
CA ILE A 27 -19.65 34.74 -21.00
C ILE A 27 -19.80 36.00 -20.15
N GLN A 28 -20.59 37.01 -20.64
CA GLN A 28 -20.83 38.25 -19.91
C GLN A 28 -21.60 37.99 -18.62
N THR A 29 -22.68 37.21 -18.66
CA THR A 29 -23.46 36.84 -17.47
C THR A 29 -22.56 36.15 -16.42
N ALA A 30 -21.70 35.21 -16.83
CA ALA A 30 -20.77 34.53 -15.92
C ALA A 30 -19.75 35.52 -15.29
N ARG A 31 -19.25 36.50 -16.07
CA ARG A 31 -18.39 37.58 -15.53
C ARG A 31 -19.09 38.44 -14.47
N ASP A 32 -20.35 38.80 -14.71
CA ASP A 32 -21.14 39.58 -13.76
C ASP A 32 -21.41 38.78 -12.48
N GLN A 33 -21.62 37.46 -12.59
CA GLN A 33 -21.74 36.56 -11.45
C GLN A 33 -20.44 36.50 -10.64
N VAL A 34 -19.28 36.36 -11.30
CA VAL A 34 -17.97 36.41 -10.63
C VAL A 34 -17.77 37.74 -9.94
N LYS A 35 -17.99 38.85 -10.63
CA LYS A 35 -17.83 40.22 -10.07
C LYS A 35 -18.71 40.46 -8.85
N SER A 36 -19.93 39.95 -8.85
CA SER A 36 -20.87 40.10 -7.73
C SER A 36 -20.66 39.08 -6.60
N GLY A 37 -19.88 38.05 -6.83
CA GLY A 37 -19.72 36.92 -5.90
C GLY A 37 -20.98 36.06 -5.74
N LYS A 38 -21.98 36.21 -6.62
CA LYS A 38 -23.26 35.50 -6.55
C LYS A 38 -23.36 34.48 -7.68
N ASP A 39 -24.06 33.36 -7.41
CA ASP A 39 -24.31 32.30 -8.40
C ASP A 39 -23.02 31.73 -9.06
N LEU A 40 -21.90 31.72 -8.33
CA LEU A 40 -20.61 31.26 -8.86
C LEU A 40 -20.65 29.83 -9.42
N ALA A 41 -21.47 28.96 -8.82
CA ALA A 41 -21.65 27.58 -9.33
C ALA A 41 -22.29 27.57 -10.72
N LYS A 42 -23.22 28.48 -11.01
CA LYS A 42 -23.83 28.64 -12.33
C LYS A 42 -22.81 29.19 -13.34
N ALA A 43 -21.98 30.16 -12.93
CA ALA A 43 -20.90 30.67 -13.76
C ALA A 43 -19.93 29.53 -14.19
N VAL A 44 -19.49 28.70 -13.22
CA VAL A 44 -18.63 27.57 -13.48
C VAL A 44 -19.29 26.56 -14.45
N ALA A 45 -20.54 26.15 -14.16
CA ALA A 45 -21.26 25.20 -15.00
C ALA A 45 -21.46 25.72 -16.44
N SER A 46 -21.79 27.02 -16.57
CA SER A 46 -21.98 27.67 -17.88
C SER A 46 -20.67 27.66 -18.70
N MET A 47 -19.53 28.01 -18.08
CA MET A 47 -18.23 28.02 -18.78
C MET A 47 -17.75 26.61 -19.12
N GLN A 48 -17.93 25.63 -18.22
CA GLN A 48 -17.64 24.24 -18.51
C GLN A 48 -18.51 23.68 -19.65
N GLY A 49 -19.80 24.05 -19.67
CA GLY A 49 -20.71 23.71 -20.77
C GLY A 49 -20.25 24.28 -22.12
N LEU A 50 -19.72 25.50 -22.14
CA LEU A 50 -19.14 26.05 -23.36
C LEU A 50 -17.86 25.32 -23.80
N LEU A 51 -17.00 24.92 -22.85
CA LEU A 51 -15.75 24.21 -23.14
C LEU A 51 -15.95 22.73 -23.53
N SER A 52 -17.14 22.17 -23.32
CA SER A 52 -17.47 20.84 -23.83
C SER A 52 -17.49 20.79 -25.37
N ASP A 53 -17.82 21.91 -26.01
CA ASP A 53 -17.68 22.07 -27.45
C ASP A 53 -16.21 22.30 -27.83
N SER A 54 -15.69 21.45 -28.71
CA SER A 54 -14.30 21.51 -29.17
C SER A 54 -13.93 22.85 -29.83
N ALA A 55 -14.86 23.52 -30.51
CA ALA A 55 -14.65 24.84 -31.13
C ALA A 55 -14.33 25.92 -30.10
N ASN A 56 -14.82 25.78 -28.88
CA ASN A 56 -14.64 26.74 -27.78
C ASN A 56 -13.38 26.53 -26.95
N ARG A 57 -12.77 25.33 -27.03
CA ARG A 57 -11.58 24.99 -26.22
C ARG A 57 -10.38 25.89 -26.45
N GLN A 58 -10.32 26.58 -27.59
CA GLN A 58 -9.26 27.53 -27.94
C GLN A 58 -9.59 28.98 -27.55
N ASN A 59 -10.76 29.25 -26.94
CA ASN A 59 -11.17 30.59 -26.57
C ASN A 59 -10.69 30.96 -25.16
N PRO A 60 -9.63 31.78 -25.00
CA PRO A 60 -9.07 32.11 -23.69
C PRO A 60 -10.05 32.86 -22.79
N ARG A 61 -11.03 33.57 -23.37
CA ARG A 61 -12.02 34.31 -22.57
C ARG A 61 -12.91 33.41 -21.75
N ILE A 62 -13.25 32.21 -22.25
CA ILE A 62 -14.07 31.24 -21.53
C ILE A 62 -13.25 30.64 -20.39
N TRP A 63 -11.99 30.27 -20.65
CA TRP A 63 -11.09 29.75 -19.65
C TRP A 63 -10.84 30.73 -18.50
N LEU A 64 -10.56 32.02 -18.82
CA LEU A 64 -10.33 33.03 -17.80
C LEU A 64 -11.54 33.20 -16.87
N VAL A 65 -12.75 33.25 -17.44
CA VAL A 65 -13.96 33.36 -16.60
C VAL A 65 -14.17 32.11 -15.75
N LEU A 66 -13.85 30.91 -16.27
CA LEU A 66 -13.89 29.66 -15.51
C LEU A 66 -12.88 29.70 -14.36
N CYS A 67 -11.63 30.09 -14.63
CA CYS A 67 -10.59 30.22 -13.60
C CYS A 67 -11.01 31.20 -12.48
N ASP A 68 -11.50 32.38 -12.87
CA ASP A 68 -11.94 33.41 -11.93
C ASP A 68 -13.16 32.95 -11.09
N ALA A 69 -14.10 32.22 -11.73
CA ALA A 69 -15.26 31.67 -11.02
C ALA A 69 -14.89 30.59 -10.00
N LEU A 70 -13.99 29.66 -10.38
CA LEU A 70 -13.48 28.64 -9.46
C LEU A 70 -12.67 29.24 -8.32
N LYS A 71 -11.84 30.25 -8.61
CA LYS A 71 -11.08 30.97 -7.60
C LYS A 71 -12.01 31.64 -6.59
N ALA A 72 -13.04 32.38 -7.06
CA ALA A 72 -14.01 33.02 -6.20
C ALA A 72 -14.78 32.01 -5.33
N GLN A 73 -15.16 30.85 -5.87
CA GLN A 73 -15.76 29.75 -5.09
C GLN A 73 -14.82 29.25 -3.98
N TYR A 74 -13.56 29.05 -4.32
CA TYR A 74 -12.55 28.60 -3.35
C TYR A 74 -12.38 29.64 -2.23
N GLU A 75 -12.21 30.92 -2.58
CA GLU A 75 -12.05 32.01 -1.62
C GLU A 75 -13.24 32.12 -0.66
N GLN A 76 -14.47 32.05 -1.18
CA GLN A 76 -15.68 32.03 -0.33
C GLN A 76 -15.75 30.81 0.59
N SER A 77 -15.37 29.63 0.07
CA SER A 77 -15.39 28.42 0.88
C SER A 77 -14.31 28.43 1.95
N ASN A 78 -13.14 28.96 1.63
CA ASN A 78 -12.03 29.12 2.57
C ASN A 78 -12.35 30.16 3.67
N GLU A 79 -13.00 31.27 3.31
CA GLU A 79 -13.48 32.29 4.27
C GLU A 79 -14.46 31.66 5.26
N ARG A 80 -15.46 30.90 4.79
CA ARG A 80 -16.42 30.20 5.65
C ARG A 80 -15.75 29.25 6.63
N LEU A 81 -14.73 28.50 6.18
CA LEU A 81 -13.94 27.63 7.06
C LEU A 81 -13.18 28.43 8.11
N TYR A 82 -12.56 29.55 7.71
CA TYR A 82 -11.83 30.42 8.63
C TYR A 82 -12.77 31.00 9.71
N LEU A 83 -13.99 31.38 9.32
CA LEU A 83 -15.02 31.88 10.22
C LEU A 83 -15.75 30.78 11.02
N LYS A 84 -15.30 29.53 10.91
CA LYS A 84 -15.90 28.33 11.56
C LYS A 84 -17.39 28.16 11.26
N GLN A 85 -17.85 28.63 10.10
CA GLN A 85 -19.20 28.39 9.63
C GLN A 85 -19.34 26.96 9.12
N ALA A 86 -20.54 26.39 9.18
CA ALA A 86 -20.81 25.06 8.67
C ALA A 86 -20.45 24.96 7.18
N THR A 87 -19.38 24.26 6.87
CA THR A 87 -18.88 24.07 5.50
C THR A 87 -18.34 22.64 5.38
N ASP A 88 -18.72 21.98 4.29
CA ASP A 88 -18.17 20.66 4.00
C ASP A 88 -16.72 20.82 3.55
N THR A 89 -15.82 20.24 4.36
CA THR A 89 -14.37 20.23 4.09
C THR A 89 -14.03 19.58 2.74
N THR A 90 -14.86 18.65 2.24
CA THR A 90 -14.65 18.03 0.93
C THR A 90 -14.73 19.06 -0.20
N THR A 91 -15.53 20.11 -0.03
CA THR A 91 -15.69 21.19 -1.01
C THR A 91 -14.37 21.92 -1.26
N ILE A 92 -13.61 22.25 -0.22
CA ILE A 92 -12.31 22.93 -0.38
C ILE A 92 -11.34 22.06 -1.18
N PHE A 93 -11.22 20.76 -0.84
CA PHE A 93 -10.31 19.86 -1.55
C PHE A 93 -10.73 19.65 -3.00
N SER A 94 -12.04 19.48 -3.24
CA SER A 94 -12.58 19.37 -4.60
C SER A 94 -12.31 20.63 -5.43
N LEU A 95 -12.51 21.82 -4.87
CA LEU A 95 -12.21 23.08 -5.56
C LEU A 95 -10.71 23.25 -5.80
N THR A 96 -9.86 22.88 -4.84
CA THR A 96 -8.40 22.92 -5.00
C THR A 96 -7.96 22.03 -6.17
N MET A 97 -8.45 20.81 -6.24
CA MET A 97 -8.13 19.90 -7.34
C MET A 97 -8.56 20.47 -8.69
N ARG A 98 -9.80 20.96 -8.77
CA ARG A 98 -10.34 21.58 -10.00
C ARG A 98 -9.56 22.81 -10.43
N LEU A 99 -9.08 23.63 -9.49
CA LEU A 99 -8.23 24.78 -9.77
C LEU A 99 -6.89 24.35 -10.37
N PHE A 100 -6.24 23.34 -9.78
CA PHE A 100 -4.99 22.79 -10.32
C PHE A 100 -5.18 22.31 -11.76
N GLU A 101 -6.20 21.48 -12.01
CA GLU A 101 -6.52 20.97 -13.35
C GLU A 101 -6.85 22.12 -14.35
N THR A 102 -7.68 23.07 -13.92
CA THR A 102 -8.18 24.12 -14.82
C THR A 102 -7.10 25.15 -15.17
N LEU A 103 -6.34 25.62 -14.15
CA LEU A 103 -5.32 26.64 -14.38
C LEU A 103 -4.11 26.06 -15.15
N SER A 104 -3.75 24.80 -14.90
CA SER A 104 -2.70 24.12 -15.68
C SER A 104 -3.13 23.89 -17.14
N ALA A 105 -4.38 23.50 -17.36
CA ALA A 105 -4.93 23.37 -18.73
C ALA A 105 -4.96 24.71 -19.47
N PHE A 106 -5.35 25.78 -18.77
CA PHE A 106 -5.32 27.13 -19.34
C PHE A 106 -3.91 27.62 -19.62
N ASP A 107 -2.94 27.34 -18.74
CA ASP A 107 -1.52 27.69 -18.94
C ASP A 107 -0.98 27.17 -20.29
N SER A 108 -1.35 25.93 -20.64
CA SER A 108 -0.99 25.34 -21.93
C SER A 108 -1.56 26.10 -23.15
N LEU A 109 -2.63 26.86 -22.94
CA LEU A 109 -3.21 27.74 -23.95
C LEU A 109 -2.57 29.13 -23.96
N ASP A 110 -2.29 29.69 -22.77
CA ASP A 110 -1.71 31.03 -22.55
C ASP A 110 -0.29 31.15 -23.12
N VAL A 111 0.48 30.05 -23.17
CA VAL A 111 1.83 30.02 -23.74
C VAL A 111 1.90 29.72 -25.24
N ARG A 112 0.77 29.63 -25.94
CA ARG A 112 0.81 29.39 -27.38
C ARG A 112 1.34 30.59 -28.13
N PRO A 113 2.19 30.37 -29.15
CA PRO A 113 2.66 31.46 -29.99
C PRO A 113 1.50 32.17 -30.67
N ASP A 114 1.56 33.49 -30.72
CA ASP A 114 0.66 34.31 -31.55
C ASP A 114 0.94 34.10 -33.06
N SER A 115 0.18 34.76 -33.91
CA SER A 115 0.36 34.70 -35.39
C SER A 115 1.72 35.16 -35.88
N LYS A 116 2.52 35.79 -35.00
CA LYS A 116 3.90 36.26 -35.27
C LYS A 116 4.96 35.39 -34.59
N GLY A 117 4.55 34.22 -34.05
CA GLY A 117 5.46 33.30 -33.36
C GLY A 117 5.90 33.75 -31.95
N ARG A 118 5.27 34.78 -31.37
CA ARG A 118 5.64 35.28 -30.05
C ARG A 118 4.84 34.63 -28.96
N VAL A 119 5.52 34.08 -27.95
CA VAL A 119 4.89 33.52 -26.74
C VAL A 119 4.70 34.66 -25.72
N ARG A 120 3.46 34.82 -25.25
CA ARG A 120 3.11 35.77 -24.17
C ARG A 120 2.32 35.03 -23.12
N ALA A 121 3.00 34.64 -22.06
CA ALA A 121 2.37 33.99 -20.89
C ALA A 121 1.79 35.06 -19.96
N GLU A 122 0.70 35.74 -20.37
CA GLU A 122 0.15 36.90 -19.64
C GLU A 122 -0.39 36.55 -18.25
N HIS A 123 -0.81 35.33 -18.04
CA HIS A 123 -1.50 34.91 -16.82
C HIS A 123 -0.70 33.93 -15.97
N ARG A 124 0.37 33.31 -16.50
CA ARG A 124 1.15 32.26 -15.86
C ARG A 124 1.63 32.62 -14.47
N GLU A 125 2.33 33.73 -14.33
CA GLU A 125 2.92 34.15 -13.05
C GLU A 125 1.85 34.30 -11.95
N ARG A 126 0.76 34.98 -12.24
CA ARG A 126 -0.35 35.19 -11.30
C ARG A 126 -1.03 33.89 -10.93
N HIS A 127 -1.25 32.99 -11.90
CA HIS A 127 -1.88 31.69 -11.68
C HIS A 127 -0.96 30.75 -10.91
N ALA A 128 0.33 30.73 -11.23
CA ALA A 128 1.34 29.97 -10.51
C ALA A 128 1.43 30.38 -9.04
N ALA A 129 1.51 31.70 -8.76
CA ALA A 129 1.56 32.22 -7.40
C ALA A 129 0.31 31.84 -6.60
N PHE A 130 -0.87 31.90 -7.22
CA PHE A 130 -2.11 31.47 -6.56
C PHE A 130 -2.10 29.98 -6.29
N LEU A 131 -1.80 29.13 -7.26
CA LEU A 131 -1.75 27.67 -7.08
C LEU A 131 -0.68 27.28 -6.05
N HIS A 132 0.47 27.94 -6.04
CA HIS A 132 1.52 27.76 -5.03
C HIS A 132 0.96 27.98 -3.62
N SER A 133 0.19 29.07 -3.42
CA SER A 133 -0.37 29.40 -2.10
C SER A 133 -1.36 28.35 -1.58
N ILE A 134 -2.06 27.65 -2.47
CA ILE A 134 -3.05 26.62 -2.11
C ILE A 134 -2.53 25.18 -2.31
N ARG A 135 -1.31 24.99 -2.81
CA ARG A 135 -0.72 23.66 -3.04
C ARG A 135 -0.70 22.77 -1.80
N PRO A 136 -0.47 23.28 -0.57
CA PRO A 136 -0.60 22.46 0.63
C PRO A 136 -1.96 21.79 0.78
N ASN A 137 -3.04 22.35 0.24
CA ASN A 137 -4.37 21.75 0.30
C ASN A 137 -4.51 20.51 -0.61
N ILE A 138 -3.67 20.35 -1.63
CA ILE A 138 -3.59 19.09 -2.39
C ILE A 138 -3.06 17.98 -1.49
N PHE A 139 -1.94 18.21 -0.80
CA PHE A 139 -1.41 17.23 0.14
C PHE A 139 -2.41 16.93 1.28
N ASN A 140 -2.98 17.95 1.88
CA ASN A 140 -3.98 17.81 2.96
C ASN A 140 -5.24 17.06 2.50
N GLY A 141 -5.66 17.22 1.25
CA GLY A 141 -6.72 16.43 0.62
C GLY A 141 -6.38 14.94 0.60
N GLY A 142 -5.15 14.58 0.22
CA GLY A 142 -4.65 13.21 0.30
C GLY A 142 -4.75 12.65 1.72
N VAL A 143 -4.30 13.40 2.73
CA VAL A 143 -4.40 13.00 4.15
C VAL A 143 -5.87 12.82 4.57
N PHE A 144 -6.74 13.74 4.18
CA PHE A 144 -8.17 13.69 4.52
C PHE A 144 -8.83 12.42 3.96
N TYR A 145 -8.63 12.12 2.68
CA TYR A 145 -9.21 10.93 2.05
C TYR A 145 -8.56 9.63 2.55
N THR A 146 -7.27 9.64 2.90
CA THR A 146 -6.60 8.49 3.55
C THR A 146 -7.26 8.15 4.88
N ARG A 147 -7.54 9.16 5.73
CA ARG A 147 -8.24 8.97 7.01
C ARG A 147 -9.66 8.43 6.83
N LYS A 148 -10.33 8.80 5.74
CA LYS A 148 -11.64 8.26 5.37
C LYS A 148 -11.57 6.89 4.69
N ARG A 149 -10.38 6.31 4.48
CA ARG A 149 -10.15 5.07 3.75
C ARG A 149 -10.63 5.11 2.29
N GLN A 150 -10.74 6.29 1.72
CA GLN A 150 -11.05 6.53 0.31
C GLN A 150 -9.74 6.60 -0.48
N TYR A 151 -9.08 5.42 -0.62
CA TYR A 151 -7.70 5.34 -1.09
C TYR A 151 -7.51 5.76 -2.55
N ALA A 152 -8.52 5.57 -3.40
CA ALA A 152 -8.46 6.03 -4.79
C ALA A 152 -8.42 7.56 -4.90
N ASP A 153 -9.27 8.25 -4.13
CA ASP A 153 -9.26 9.70 -4.07
C ASP A 153 -7.96 10.20 -3.44
N ALA A 154 -7.53 9.58 -2.33
CA ALA A 154 -6.27 9.93 -1.67
C ALA A 154 -5.07 9.80 -2.63
N TYR A 155 -4.98 8.69 -3.38
CA TYR A 155 -3.93 8.48 -4.36
C TYR A 155 -3.91 9.60 -5.40
N ARG A 156 -5.06 9.96 -5.96
CA ARG A 156 -5.17 11.04 -6.95
C ARG A 156 -4.66 12.38 -6.41
N PHE A 157 -4.93 12.69 -5.14
CA PHE A 157 -4.42 13.91 -4.51
C PHE A 157 -2.89 13.88 -4.35
N TYR A 158 -2.34 12.79 -3.82
CA TYR A 158 -0.88 12.65 -3.69
C TYR A 158 -0.19 12.64 -5.06
N GLU A 159 -0.75 11.94 -6.03
CA GLU A 159 -0.26 11.91 -7.41
C GLU A 159 -0.23 13.33 -8.02
N THR A 160 -1.32 14.09 -7.87
CA THR A 160 -1.38 15.48 -8.35
C THR A 160 -0.33 16.35 -7.66
N TYR A 161 -0.16 16.17 -6.34
CA TYR A 161 0.88 16.89 -5.58
C TYR A 161 2.28 16.60 -6.11
N ILE A 162 2.60 15.33 -6.35
CA ILE A 162 3.90 14.90 -6.86
C ILE A 162 4.09 15.39 -8.31
N GLN A 163 3.14 15.14 -9.19
CA GLN A 163 3.26 15.49 -10.61
C GLN A 163 3.32 17.00 -10.82
N SER A 164 2.71 17.79 -9.94
CA SER A 164 2.73 19.25 -10.05
C SER A 164 4.13 19.86 -10.01
N GLN A 165 5.15 19.14 -9.47
CA GLN A 165 6.52 19.61 -9.49
C GLN A 165 7.07 19.84 -10.91
N ASP A 166 6.59 19.05 -11.88
CA ASP A 166 7.05 19.06 -13.26
C ASP A 166 6.13 19.88 -14.19
N TRP A 167 5.06 20.48 -13.64
CA TRP A 167 4.13 21.24 -14.47
C TRP A 167 4.76 22.55 -14.97
N PRO A 168 4.63 22.87 -16.27
CA PRO A 168 5.23 24.08 -16.85
C PRO A 168 4.83 25.38 -16.17
N ILE A 169 3.62 25.43 -15.59
CA ILE A 169 3.15 26.61 -14.85
C ILE A 169 4.02 26.91 -13.60
N PHE A 170 4.71 25.90 -13.05
CA PHE A 170 5.58 26.04 -11.88
C PHE A 170 7.07 26.16 -12.22
N THR A 171 7.41 26.45 -13.47
CA THR A 171 8.79 26.70 -13.85
C THR A 171 9.41 27.78 -12.95
N GLY A 172 10.56 27.47 -12.32
CA GLY A 172 11.27 28.36 -11.38
C GLY A 172 10.87 28.21 -9.91
N TYR A 173 9.93 27.34 -9.56
CA TYR A 173 9.63 27.03 -8.17
C TYR A 173 10.55 25.95 -7.56
N ASP A 174 11.20 25.13 -8.40
CA ASP A 174 12.18 24.10 -8.04
C ASP A 174 11.68 23.13 -6.96
N TYR A 175 10.42 22.69 -7.05
CA TYR A 175 9.81 21.81 -6.05
C TYR A 175 10.58 20.49 -5.88
N ALA A 176 11.12 19.92 -6.95
CA ALA A 176 11.87 18.67 -6.91
C ALA A 176 13.00 18.69 -5.86
N ASP A 177 13.63 19.85 -5.68
CA ASP A 177 14.77 20.02 -4.78
C ASP A 177 14.40 20.70 -3.47
N ARG A 178 13.34 21.54 -3.48
CA ARG A 178 13.00 22.41 -2.34
C ARG A 178 11.82 21.97 -1.51
N ASP A 179 10.98 21.06 -2.02
CA ASP A 179 9.79 20.64 -1.31
C ASP A 179 10.05 19.37 -0.48
N PRO A 180 10.21 19.50 0.86
CA PRO A 180 10.49 18.37 1.73
C PRO A 180 9.32 17.39 1.87
N LEU A 181 8.09 17.79 1.44
CA LEU A 181 6.91 16.93 1.52
C LEU A 181 6.76 15.99 0.31
N LEU A 182 7.55 16.18 -0.76
CA LEU A 182 7.45 15.31 -1.94
C LEU A 182 7.74 13.84 -1.63
N PRO A 183 8.83 13.47 -0.93
CA PRO A 183 9.07 12.08 -0.54
C PRO A 183 7.96 11.51 0.33
N HIS A 184 7.43 12.32 1.22
CA HIS A 184 6.32 11.91 2.09
C HIS A 184 5.01 11.71 1.32
N ALA A 185 4.72 12.56 0.32
CA ALA A 185 3.59 12.37 -0.59
C ALA A 185 3.73 11.08 -1.40
N ALA A 186 4.95 10.77 -1.87
CA ALA A 186 5.26 9.53 -2.58
C ALA A 186 5.03 8.28 -1.71
N TYR A 187 5.49 8.31 -0.46
CA TYR A 187 5.20 7.25 0.52
C TYR A 187 3.70 7.02 0.69
N TRP A 188 2.90 8.09 0.86
CA TRP A 188 1.45 7.95 1.01
C TRP A 188 0.76 7.50 -0.28
N ALA A 189 1.27 7.86 -1.44
CA ALA A 189 0.80 7.32 -2.72
C ALA A 189 1.05 5.80 -2.79
N MET A 190 2.25 5.32 -2.42
CA MET A 190 2.57 3.90 -2.32
C MET A 190 1.63 3.16 -1.35
N TYR A 191 1.39 3.73 -0.17
CA TYR A 191 0.44 3.18 0.81
C TYR A 191 -0.97 3.05 0.22
N CYS A 192 -1.45 4.07 -0.48
CA CYS A 192 -2.76 4.01 -1.14
C CYS A 192 -2.78 2.94 -2.22
N GLY A 193 -1.73 2.82 -3.05
CA GLY A 193 -1.57 1.76 -4.04
C GLY A 193 -1.61 0.36 -3.42
N TYR A 194 -0.93 0.18 -2.28
CA TYR A 194 -0.99 -1.06 -1.50
C TYR A 194 -2.42 -1.38 -1.02
N LYS A 195 -3.15 -0.39 -0.50
CA LYS A 195 -4.55 -0.57 -0.06
C LYS A 195 -5.50 -0.85 -1.21
N LEU A 196 -5.18 -0.41 -2.41
CA LEU A 196 -5.95 -0.67 -3.63
C LEU A 196 -5.56 -2.00 -4.32
N GLY A 197 -4.48 -2.66 -3.87
CA GLY A 197 -3.97 -3.88 -4.50
C GLY A 197 -3.40 -3.65 -5.89
N SER A 198 -2.85 -2.47 -6.17
CA SER A 198 -2.31 -2.08 -7.47
C SER A 198 -0.79 -1.99 -7.44
N ALA A 199 -0.13 -3.01 -8.00
CA ALA A 199 1.33 -3.04 -8.07
C ALA A 199 1.91 -1.81 -8.78
N ASP A 200 1.32 -1.39 -9.89
CA ASP A 200 1.78 -0.23 -10.66
C ASP A 200 1.71 1.07 -9.85
N GLN A 201 0.63 1.25 -9.07
CA GLN A 201 0.50 2.42 -8.20
C GLN A 201 1.48 2.39 -7.02
N ILE A 202 1.82 1.21 -6.52
CA ILE A 202 2.83 1.06 -5.45
C ILE A 202 4.20 1.50 -5.95
N ILE A 203 4.68 0.97 -7.10
CA ILE A 203 6.05 1.19 -7.56
C ILE A 203 6.26 2.54 -8.24
N ARG A 204 5.21 3.20 -8.68
CA ARG A 204 5.28 4.39 -9.54
C ARG A 204 6.14 5.52 -9.01
N TYR A 205 6.14 5.72 -7.69
CA TYR A 205 6.87 6.80 -7.02
C TYR A 205 7.88 6.28 -5.98
N GLN A 206 8.28 5.02 -6.10
CA GLN A 206 9.15 4.36 -5.11
C GLN A 206 10.49 5.09 -4.91
N ASP A 207 11.15 5.51 -6.00
CA ASP A 207 12.45 6.18 -5.92
C ASP A 207 12.37 7.53 -5.18
N LEU A 208 11.23 8.21 -5.33
CA LEU A 208 10.97 9.45 -4.60
C LEU A 208 10.66 9.16 -3.13
N ALA A 209 9.87 8.12 -2.85
CA ALA A 209 9.53 7.71 -1.49
C ALA A 209 10.76 7.25 -0.68
N GLU A 210 11.76 6.66 -1.33
CA GLU A 210 13.02 6.24 -0.70
C GLU A 210 13.86 7.41 -0.16
N ARG A 211 13.59 8.63 -0.59
CA ARG A 211 14.24 9.84 -0.02
C ARG A 211 13.75 10.15 1.40
N ASP A 212 12.58 9.64 1.80
CA ASP A 212 12.10 9.71 3.19
C ASP A 212 12.67 8.54 4.01
N THR A 213 13.83 8.77 4.63
CA THR A 213 14.56 7.75 5.38
C THR A 213 13.80 7.26 6.61
N SER A 214 12.83 8.02 7.12
CA SER A 214 12.04 7.63 8.30
C SER A 214 11.02 6.53 8.00
N MET A 215 10.66 6.32 6.74
CA MET A 215 9.63 5.37 6.29
C MET A 215 10.19 4.21 5.45
N LEU A 216 11.51 4.07 5.35
CA LEU A 216 12.14 3.09 4.45
C LEU A 216 11.74 1.64 4.71
N ASN A 217 11.50 1.24 5.95
CA ASN A 217 11.01 -0.10 6.29
C ASN A 217 9.63 -0.38 5.66
N PHE A 218 8.73 0.59 5.66
CA PHE A 218 7.42 0.48 5.01
C PHE A 218 7.53 0.57 3.49
N VAL A 219 8.40 1.43 2.96
CA VAL A 219 8.66 1.50 1.52
C VAL A 219 9.12 0.14 1.01
N ARG A 220 10.09 -0.51 1.68
CA ARG A 220 10.55 -1.87 1.34
C ARG A 220 9.45 -2.91 1.48
N GLN A 221 8.60 -2.79 2.50
CA GLN A 221 7.41 -3.64 2.64
C GLN A 221 6.51 -3.53 1.40
N TYR A 222 6.15 -2.30 0.99
CA TYR A 222 5.25 -2.11 -0.14
C TYR A 222 5.87 -2.53 -1.47
N GLN A 223 7.17 -2.38 -1.66
CA GLN A 223 7.88 -2.92 -2.82
C GLN A 223 7.77 -4.45 -2.88
N ALA A 224 8.01 -5.14 -1.77
CA ALA A 224 7.84 -6.60 -1.71
C ALA A 224 6.39 -7.00 -2.04
N GLU A 225 5.39 -6.32 -1.46
CA GLU A 225 3.97 -6.58 -1.76
C GLU A 225 3.64 -6.33 -3.25
N ALA A 226 4.24 -5.33 -3.88
CA ALA A 226 4.05 -5.09 -5.31
C ALA A 226 4.60 -6.23 -6.17
N TYR A 227 5.79 -6.76 -5.85
CA TYR A 227 6.34 -7.92 -6.56
C TYR A 227 5.50 -9.18 -6.36
N LEU A 228 4.96 -9.36 -5.15
CA LEU A 228 4.02 -10.45 -4.88
C LEU A 228 2.75 -10.34 -5.75
N LEU A 229 2.17 -9.14 -5.86
CA LEU A 229 1.01 -8.87 -6.70
C LEU A 229 1.30 -9.08 -8.20
N GLN A 230 2.54 -8.84 -8.64
CA GLN A 230 2.99 -9.09 -10.01
C GLN A 230 3.28 -10.58 -10.28
N GLY A 231 3.28 -11.43 -9.25
CA GLY A 231 3.67 -12.85 -9.35
C GLY A 231 5.18 -13.04 -9.57
N ASP A 232 5.99 -12.01 -9.32
CA ASP A 232 7.44 -12.07 -9.45
C ASP A 232 8.09 -12.58 -8.17
N SER A 233 8.12 -13.91 -8.05
CA SER A 233 8.65 -14.58 -6.85
C SER A 233 10.13 -14.28 -6.62
N THR A 234 10.92 -14.05 -7.67
CA THR A 234 12.34 -13.75 -7.57
C THR A 234 12.56 -12.40 -6.90
N ARG A 235 11.96 -11.32 -7.48
CA ARG A 235 12.06 -9.98 -6.88
C ARG A 235 11.39 -9.89 -5.52
N TYR A 236 10.33 -10.67 -5.29
CA TYR A 236 9.69 -10.74 -3.98
C TYR A 236 10.64 -11.22 -2.89
N VAL A 237 11.31 -12.37 -3.10
CA VAL A 237 12.23 -12.92 -2.10
C VAL A 237 13.48 -12.06 -1.92
N GLU A 238 13.98 -11.45 -2.99
CA GLU A 238 15.09 -10.49 -2.92
C GLU A 238 14.73 -9.27 -2.08
N ALA A 239 13.53 -8.71 -2.28
CA ALA A 239 13.03 -7.59 -1.48
C ALA A 239 12.81 -7.97 -0.01
N LEU A 240 12.35 -9.19 0.27
CA LEU A 240 12.24 -9.70 1.65
C LEU A 240 13.62 -9.83 2.31
N ARG A 241 14.64 -10.34 1.58
CA ARG A 241 16.01 -10.45 2.09
C ARG A 241 16.60 -9.07 2.40
N ASP A 242 16.56 -8.14 1.44
CA ASP A 242 17.08 -6.78 1.63
C ASP A 242 16.37 -6.08 2.80
N GLY A 243 15.05 -6.23 2.88
CA GLY A 243 14.26 -5.66 3.97
C GLY A 243 14.61 -6.27 5.33
N PHE A 244 14.78 -7.58 5.43
CA PHE A 244 15.19 -8.27 6.65
C PHE A 244 16.62 -7.88 7.07
N ASP A 245 17.55 -7.79 6.14
CA ASP A 245 18.94 -7.43 6.40
C ASP A 245 19.08 -6.03 7.00
N ARG A 246 18.24 -5.10 6.56
CA ARG A 246 18.24 -3.71 7.04
C ARG A 246 17.37 -3.49 8.29
N TYR A 247 16.28 -4.26 8.40
CA TYR A 247 15.24 -4.08 9.43
C TYR A 247 14.84 -5.43 10.06
N PRO A 248 15.77 -6.14 10.71
CA PRO A 248 15.52 -7.51 11.20
C PRO A 248 14.40 -7.58 12.24
N ASN A 249 14.19 -6.51 13.01
CA ASN A 249 13.13 -6.40 14.00
C ASN A 249 11.79 -5.89 13.46
N PHE A 250 11.72 -5.56 12.17
CA PHE A 250 10.46 -5.18 11.56
C PHE A 250 9.64 -6.43 11.22
N SER A 251 8.46 -6.55 11.84
CA SER A 251 7.65 -7.77 11.88
C SER A 251 7.20 -8.32 10.52
N PHE A 252 7.38 -7.56 9.44
CA PHE A 252 6.92 -7.95 8.11
C PHE A 252 7.81 -8.98 7.42
N PHE A 253 9.15 -8.78 7.43
CA PHE A 253 10.07 -9.52 6.55
C PHE A 253 10.35 -10.95 7.03
N TYR A 254 10.74 -11.10 8.30
CA TYR A 254 11.17 -12.38 8.85
C TYR A 254 10.14 -13.50 8.65
N PRO A 255 8.88 -13.37 9.06
CA PRO A 255 7.91 -14.47 8.93
C PRO A 255 7.64 -14.86 7.49
N ARG A 256 7.66 -13.88 6.57
CA ARG A 256 7.42 -14.11 5.14
C ARG A 256 8.59 -14.80 4.46
N LEU A 257 9.80 -14.44 4.86
CA LEU A 257 11.01 -15.04 4.34
C LEU A 257 11.14 -16.50 4.79
N ILE A 258 10.88 -16.77 6.07
CA ILE A 258 10.81 -18.14 6.60
C ILE A 258 9.72 -18.94 5.86
N ALA A 259 8.50 -18.41 5.78
CA ALA A 259 7.40 -19.09 5.10
C ALA A 259 7.69 -19.36 3.61
N TYR A 260 8.44 -18.48 2.95
CA TYR A 260 8.88 -18.69 1.58
C TYR A 260 9.82 -19.91 1.47
N TYR A 261 10.88 -19.95 2.29
CA TYR A 261 11.84 -21.05 2.25
C TYR A 261 11.24 -22.38 2.68
N GLU A 262 10.45 -22.40 3.77
CA GLU A 262 9.77 -23.61 4.24
C GLU A 262 8.84 -24.20 3.17
N ARG A 263 8.08 -23.35 2.45
CA ARG A 263 7.21 -23.80 1.36
C ARG A 263 7.97 -24.43 0.19
N HIS A 264 9.22 -24.02 -0.02
CA HIS A 264 10.08 -24.58 -1.08
C HIS A 264 10.98 -25.72 -0.58
N GLY A 265 10.87 -26.10 0.70
CA GLY A 265 11.71 -27.14 1.30
C GLY A 265 13.17 -26.74 1.50
N ASP A 266 13.48 -25.45 1.40
CA ASP A 266 14.83 -24.89 1.59
C ASP A 266 15.06 -24.55 3.07
N HIS A 267 15.12 -25.61 3.88
CA HIS A 267 15.31 -25.49 5.34
C HIS A 267 16.68 -24.93 5.72
N ASP A 268 17.69 -25.13 4.88
CA ASP A 268 19.03 -24.58 5.11
C ASP A 268 19.01 -23.05 5.03
N SER A 269 18.37 -22.48 4.00
CA SER A 269 18.18 -21.02 3.91
C SER A 269 17.31 -20.49 5.05
N SER A 270 16.26 -21.23 5.45
CA SER A 270 15.47 -20.88 6.64
C SER A 270 16.34 -20.80 7.89
N LEU A 271 17.26 -21.77 8.09
CA LEU A 271 18.14 -21.78 9.26
C LEU A 271 19.09 -20.58 9.27
N VAL A 272 19.68 -20.24 8.12
CA VAL A 272 20.57 -19.07 7.99
C VAL A 272 19.82 -17.79 8.39
N VAL A 273 18.57 -17.62 7.93
CA VAL A 273 17.75 -16.46 8.29
C VAL A 273 17.40 -16.45 9.78
N ALA A 274 17.08 -17.61 10.36
CA ALA A 274 16.78 -17.72 11.79
C ALA A 274 18.01 -17.42 12.65
N ASP A 275 19.21 -17.85 12.24
CA ASP A 275 20.45 -17.53 12.93
C ASP A 275 20.75 -16.04 12.90
N ARG A 276 20.57 -15.38 11.76
CA ARG A 276 20.72 -13.92 11.63
C ARG A 276 19.70 -13.14 12.46
N ALA A 277 18.46 -13.63 12.54
CA ALA A 277 17.45 -13.03 13.42
C ALA A 277 17.87 -13.09 14.89
N LEU A 278 18.46 -14.20 15.35
CA LEU A 278 18.97 -14.37 16.70
C LEU A 278 20.21 -13.51 17.00
N VAL A 279 21.00 -13.14 16.00
CA VAL A 279 22.06 -12.13 16.15
C VAL A 279 21.46 -10.75 16.43
N ALA A 280 20.34 -10.41 15.77
CA ALA A 280 19.67 -9.13 15.98
C ALA A 280 18.91 -9.05 17.32
N ASP A 281 18.25 -10.16 17.72
CA ASP A 281 17.58 -10.30 19.03
C ASP A 281 17.67 -11.73 19.53
N SER A 282 18.69 -12.02 20.34
CA SER A 282 18.94 -13.34 20.91
C SER A 282 17.89 -13.75 21.94
N THR A 283 17.07 -12.83 22.43
CA THR A 283 16.06 -13.07 23.49
C THR A 283 14.67 -13.34 22.92
N SER A 284 14.46 -13.09 21.62
CA SER A 284 13.18 -13.26 20.96
C SER A 284 12.67 -14.70 21.03
N VAL A 285 11.56 -14.90 21.72
CA VAL A 285 10.87 -16.20 21.80
C VAL A 285 10.45 -16.68 20.40
N LEU A 286 9.95 -15.75 19.55
CA LEU A 286 9.56 -16.06 18.16
C LEU A 286 10.75 -16.62 17.38
N PHE A 287 11.90 -15.96 17.42
CA PHE A 287 13.07 -16.38 16.63
C PHE A 287 13.61 -17.73 17.12
N ARG A 288 13.64 -17.97 18.44
CA ARG A 288 14.05 -19.25 19.03
C ARG A 288 13.08 -20.39 18.66
N LEU A 289 11.77 -20.18 18.79
CA LEU A 289 10.75 -21.19 18.41
C LEU A 289 10.83 -21.52 16.93
N THR A 290 10.94 -20.50 16.08
CA THR A 290 11.10 -20.73 14.63
C THR A 290 12.35 -21.53 14.32
N LYS A 291 13.48 -21.20 14.94
CA LYS A 291 14.71 -21.99 14.78
C LYS A 291 14.53 -23.43 15.26
N GLY A 292 13.85 -23.65 16.37
CA GLY A 292 13.50 -25.00 16.86
C GLY A 292 12.71 -25.81 15.83
N SER A 293 11.70 -25.21 15.22
CA SER A 293 10.91 -25.84 14.16
C SER A 293 11.74 -26.18 12.91
N ILE A 294 12.62 -25.28 12.48
CA ILE A 294 13.51 -25.50 11.34
C ILE A 294 14.49 -26.65 11.61
N LEU A 295 15.08 -26.66 12.80
CA LEU A 295 15.99 -27.72 13.23
C LEU A 295 15.30 -29.10 13.28
N LEU A 296 14.02 -29.13 13.71
CA LEU A 296 13.19 -30.32 13.68
C LEU A 296 13.01 -30.83 12.25
N ASN A 297 12.69 -29.94 11.29
CA ASN A 297 12.52 -30.28 9.87
C ASN A 297 13.83 -30.75 9.22
N LEU A 298 14.97 -30.25 9.66
CA LEU A 298 16.31 -30.68 9.24
C LEU A 298 16.78 -32.02 9.87
N GLY A 299 15.99 -32.61 10.78
CA GLY A 299 16.42 -33.80 11.52
C GLY A 299 17.47 -33.52 12.59
N ARG A 300 17.76 -32.27 12.89
CA ARG A 300 18.70 -31.84 13.96
C ARG A 300 18.00 -31.80 15.32
N TYR A 301 17.56 -32.99 15.73
CA TYR A 301 16.66 -33.14 16.86
C TYR A 301 17.27 -32.68 18.18
N ASP A 302 18.53 -32.97 18.46
CA ASP A 302 19.19 -32.58 19.72
C ASP A 302 19.31 -31.06 19.84
N ASP A 303 19.62 -30.37 18.74
CA ASP A 303 19.68 -28.92 18.69
C ASP A 303 18.29 -28.30 18.92
N CYS A 304 17.23 -28.90 18.31
CA CYS A 304 15.85 -28.50 18.55
C CYS A 304 15.46 -28.63 20.01
N ILE A 305 15.77 -29.78 20.63
CA ILE A 305 15.50 -30.05 22.04
C ILE A 305 16.23 -29.03 22.92
N ALA A 306 17.51 -28.77 22.66
CA ALA A 306 18.30 -27.83 23.45
C ALA A 306 17.73 -26.41 23.45
N ILE A 307 17.40 -25.86 22.26
CA ILE A 307 16.86 -24.51 22.15
C ILE A 307 15.46 -24.38 22.79
N CYS A 308 14.60 -25.41 22.61
CA CYS A 308 13.25 -25.41 23.18
C CYS A 308 13.26 -25.62 24.69
N LYS A 309 14.14 -26.46 25.27
CA LYS A 309 14.32 -26.57 26.71
C LYS A 309 14.73 -25.26 27.34
N GLY A 310 15.68 -24.53 26.75
CA GLY A 310 16.06 -23.19 27.24
C GLY A 310 14.93 -22.15 27.15
N LEU A 311 13.91 -22.34 26.30
CA LEU A 311 12.68 -21.54 26.31
C LEU A 311 11.75 -21.94 27.47
N LEU A 312 11.59 -23.25 27.72
CA LEU A 312 10.73 -23.73 28.80
C LEU A 312 11.26 -23.40 30.18
N GLU A 313 12.58 -23.27 30.38
CA GLU A 313 13.18 -22.77 31.61
C GLU A 313 12.71 -21.34 31.92
N GLN A 314 12.40 -20.53 30.94
CA GLN A 314 11.92 -19.17 31.09
C GLN A 314 10.40 -19.11 31.19
N ASN A 315 9.68 -19.95 30.45
CA ASN A 315 8.23 -20.02 30.45
C ASN A 315 7.72 -21.42 30.06
N ASP A 316 7.32 -22.19 31.05
CA ASP A 316 6.79 -23.55 30.91
C ASP A 316 5.41 -23.60 30.20
N SER A 317 4.77 -22.47 29.94
CA SER A 317 3.47 -22.41 29.25
C SER A 317 3.60 -22.26 27.73
N LEU A 318 4.81 -22.34 27.16
CA LEU A 318 5.03 -22.27 25.73
C LEU A 318 4.66 -23.60 25.04
N ALA A 319 3.42 -23.69 24.58
CA ALA A 319 2.88 -24.92 23.99
C ALA A 319 3.75 -25.43 22.82
N ASP A 320 4.14 -24.55 21.87
CA ASP A 320 4.95 -24.97 20.72
C ASP A 320 6.34 -25.49 21.11
N ALA A 321 6.95 -25.02 22.20
CA ALA A 321 8.23 -25.56 22.67
C ALA A 321 8.07 -27.01 23.17
N HIS A 322 7.01 -27.31 23.89
CA HIS A 322 6.67 -28.70 24.28
C HIS A 322 6.43 -29.57 23.04
N PHE A 323 5.68 -29.05 22.07
CA PHE A 323 5.40 -29.77 20.84
C PHE A 323 6.68 -30.15 20.06
N TYR A 324 7.59 -29.19 19.89
CA TYR A 324 8.82 -29.43 19.14
C TYR A 324 9.76 -30.38 19.87
N ILE A 325 9.89 -30.32 21.20
CA ILE A 325 10.67 -31.29 21.97
C ILE A 325 10.06 -32.70 21.83
N GLY A 326 8.74 -32.78 22.02
CA GLY A 326 8.03 -34.06 21.91
C GLY A 326 8.17 -34.68 20.54
N LEU A 327 8.00 -33.88 19.46
CA LEU A 327 8.20 -34.36 18.09
C LEU A 327 9.67 -34.71 17.79
N ALA A 328 10.64 -34.00 18.35
CA ALA A 328 12.06 -34.31 18.14
C ALA A 328 12.39 -35.70 18.70
N TYR A 329 11.99 -36.01 19.94
CA TYR A 329 12.16 -37.37 20.49
C TYR A 329 11.35 -38.42 19.74
N PHE A 330 10.12 -38.09 19.33
CA PHE A 330 9.26 -38.97 18.55
C PHE A 330 9.88 -39.32 17.19
N ASN A 331 10.39 -38.34 16.46
CA ASN A 331 10.99 -38.53 15.16
C ASN A 331 12.32 -39.32 15.26
N GLN A 332 13.15 -39.04 16.29
CA GLN A 332 14.33 -39.86 16.58
C GLN A 332 13.96 -41.34 16.77
N ALA A 333 12.85 -41.62 17.48
CA ALA A 333 12.38 -42.99 17.67
C ALA A 333 11.93 -43.63 16.35
N ILE A 334 11.22 -42.90 15.52
CA ILE A 334 10.76 -43.36 14.19
C ILE A 334 11.95 -43.64 13.28
N ASP A 335 12.91 -42.73 13.20
CA ASP A 335 14.09 -42.90 12.31
C ASP A 335 14.91 -44.14 12.71
N LEU A 336 15.07 -44.38 14.02
CA LEU A 336 15.72 -45.59 14.50
C LEU A 336 14.91 -46.87 14.22
N ASP A 337 13.58 -46.82 14.33
CA ASP A 337 12.70 -48.00 14.07
C ASP A 337 12.72 -48.37 12.58
N ILE A 338 12.81 -47.42 11.67
CA ILE A 338 12.90 -47.66 10.22
C ILE A 338 14.22 -48.33 9.84
N VAL A 339 15.36 -47.88 10.40
CA VAL A 339 16.69 -48.29 9.97
C VAL A 339 17.08 -49.66 10.55
N GLU A 340 16.61 -50.01 11.76
CA GLU A 340 17.20 -51.13 12.51
C GLU A 340 16.25 -52.01 13.33
N GLN A 341 15.21 -52.54 12.70
CA GLN A 341 14.20 -53.41 13.36
C GLN A 341 14.75 -54.72 14.01
N ARG A 342 16.04 -55.06 13.88
CA ARG A 342 16.58 -56.41 14.24
C ARG A 342 17.41 -56.45 15.53
N HIS A 343 17.83 -55.35 16.14
CA HIS A 343 18.72 -55.36 17.30
C HIS A 343 18.03 -55.04 18.62
N ARG A 344 18.19 -55.93 19.67
CA ARG A 344 17.54 -55.77 20.98
C ARG A 344 17.92 -54.48 21.70
N GLU A 345 19.17 -54.06 21.62
CA GLU A 345 19.64 -52.81 22.25
C GLU A 345 18.95 -51.57 21.69
N LYS A 346 18.65 -51.55 20.41
CA LYS A 346 17.97 -50.44 19.75
C LYS A 346 16.47 -50.38 20.09
N ARG A 347 15.83 -51.53 20.33
CA ARG A 347 14.45 -51.54 20.84
C ARG A 347 14.33 -50.84 22.22
N GLN A 348 15.35 -50.98 23.08
CA GLN A 348 15.39 -50.30 24.37
C GLN A 348 15.53 -48.82 24.16
N GLU A 349 16.37 -48.37 23.24
CA GLU A 349 16.56 -46.95 22.90
C GLU A 349 15.31 -46.32 22.30
N ILE A 350 14.66 -46.99 21.34
CA ILE A 350 13.39 -46.58 20.77
C ILE A 350 12.33 -46.39 21.86
N THR A 351 12.22 -47.37 22.77
CA THR A 351 11.28 -47.29 23.91
C THR A 351 11.62 -46.11 24.82
N ARG A 352 12.90 -45.85 25.06
CA ARG A 352 13.36 -44.71 25.87
C ARG A 352 12.94 -43.38 25.20
N LEU A 353 13.15 -43.24 23.90
CA LEU A 353 12.80 -42.03 23.16
C LEU A 353 11.27 -41.75 23.19
N TYR A 354 10.44 -42.79 23.02
CA TYR A 354 8.97 -42.61 23.17
C TYR A 354 8.61 -42.21 24.60
N LYS A 355 9.26 -42.74 25.63
CA LYS A 355 9.04 -42.30 27.02
C LYS A 355 9.48 -40.85 27.27
N GLU A 356 10.55 -40.41 26.62
CA GLU A 356 10.96 -38.98 26.66
C GLU A 356 10.00 -38.05 25.91
N ALA A 357 9.44 -38.49 24.77
CA ALA A 357 8.50 -37.71 23.99
C ALA A 357 7.14 -37.48 24.70
N LEU A 358 6.68 -38.54 25.42
CA LEU A 358 5.35 -38.59 26.01
C LEU A 358 4.99 -37.38 26.87
N PRO A 359 5.72 -37.00 27.92
CA PRO A 359 5.34 -35.91 28.82
C PRO A 359 5.24 -34.56 28.10
N TYR A 360 6.05 -34.33 27.09
CA TYR A 360 6.00 -33.09 26.32
C TYR A 360 4.77 -33.01 25.41
N LEU A 361 4.40 -34.12 24.74
CA LEU A 361 3.21 -34.14 23.88
C LEU A 361 1.90 -34.11 24.70
N GLU A 362 1.86 -34.75 25.87
CA GLU A 362 0.74 -34.64 26.79
C GLU A 362 0.60 -33.23 27.35
N ARG A 363 1.71 -32.59 27.68
CA ARG A 363 1.72 -31.18 28.10
C ARG A 363 1.23 -30.26 26.98
N TYR A 364 1.67 -30.51 25.73
CA TYR A 364 1.15 -29.79 24.56
C TYR A 364 -0.36 -29.97 24.38
N ARG A 365 -0.89 -31.23 24.47
CA ARG A 365 -2.33 -31.52 24.43
C ARG A 365 -3.10 -30.75 25.51
N ALA A 366 -2.55 -30.66 26.71
CA ALA A 366 -3.17 -29.92 27.83
C ALA A 366 -3.17 -28.40 27.58
N LEU A 367 -2.11 -27.83 26.97
CA LEU A 367 -1.98 -26.40 26.69
C LEU A 367 -2.73 -25.96 25.44
N ALA A 368 -2.87 -26.84 24.43
CA ALA A 368 -3.49 -26.56 23.13
C ALA A 368 -4.44 -27.69 22.70
N PRO A 369 -5.53 -27.95 23.45
CA PRO A 369 -6.45 -29.07 23.18
C PRO A 369 -7.17 -28.95 21.85
N ASP A 370 -7.37 -27.74 21.35
CA ASP A 370 -7.96 -27.42 20.05
C ASP A 370 -7.07 -27.79 18.86
N GLN A 371 -5.77 -27.93 19.07
CA GLN A 371 -4.81 -28.33 18.04
C GLN A 371 -4.72 -29.85 17.86
N ARG A 372 -5.86 -30.54 17.85
CA ARG A 372 -5.99 -31.99 17.81
C ARG A 372 -5.23 -32.64 16.64
N ASN A 373 -5.21 -32.02 15.50
CA ASN A 373 -4.51 -32.48 14.30
C ASN A 373 -2.99 -32.55 14.47
N ARG A 374 -2.40 -31.83 15.45
CA ARG A 374 -0.95 -31.85 15.70
C ARG A 374 -0.56 -32.94 16.71
N TRP A 375 -1.32 -33.12 17.78
CA TRP A 375 -0.95 -34.04 18.87
C TRP A 375 -1.53 -35.44 18.74
N LEU A 376 -2.66 -35.63 18.03
CA LEU A 376 -3.37 -36.90 17.99
C LEU A 376 -2.49 -38.05 17.47
N GLN A 377 -1.92 -37.91 16.31
CA GLN A 377 -1.16 -38.97 15.64
C GLN A 377 0.11 -39.36 16.42
N PRO A 378 0.93 -38.40 16.89
CA PRO A 378 2.09 -38.72 17.72
C PRO A 378 1.72 -39.43 19.02
N LEU A 379 0.74 -38.95 19.79
CA LEU A 379 0.31 -39.57 21.03
C LEU A 379 -0.30 -40.98 20.81
N TYR A 380 -1.13 -41.12 19.80
CA TYR A 380 -1.68 -42.43 19.42
C TYR A 380 -0.57 -43.45 19.18
N THR A 381 0.46 -43.10 18.42
CA THR A 381 1.59 -43.94 18.13
C THR A 381 2.38 -44.28 19.40
N ILE A 382 2.65 -43.29 20.25
CA ILE A 382 3.39 -43.50 21.50
C ILE A 382 2.63 -44.42 22.45
N TYR A 383 1.36 -44.24 22.68
CA TYR A 383 0.52 -45.08 23.53
C TYR A 383 0.53 -46.53 23.05
N LEU A 384 0.42 -46.76 21.71
CA LEU A 384 0.49 -48.06 21.12
C LEU A 384 1.89 -48.71 21.36
N LYS A 385 2.97 -47.99 21.08
CA LYS A 385 4.36 -48.50 21.21
C LYS A 385 4.78 -48.74 22.66
N LEU A 386 4.19 -48.05 23.62
CA LEU A 386 4.46 -48.21 25.06
C LEU A 386 3.48 -49.17 25.76
N ASN A 387 2.51 -49.79 25.03
CA ASN A 387 1.43 -50.63 25.55
C ASN A 387 0.56 -49.93 26.62
N MET A 388 0.25 -48.69 26.44
CA MET A 388 -0.60 -47.87 27.32
C MET A 388 -2.08 -48.00 26.87
N GLY A 389 -2.74 -49.11 27.26
CA GLY A 389 -4.05 -49.49 26.73
C GLY A 389 -5.19 -48.55 27.10
N GLU A 390 -5.18 -48.02 28.34
CA GLU A 390 -6.24 -47.13 28.82
C GLU A 390 -6.21 -45.79 28.06
N GLU A 391 -5.04 -45.16 27.95
CA GLU A 391 -4.82 -43.89 27.25
C GLU A 391 -5.01 -44.04 25.72
N PHE A 392 -4.63 -45.22 25.17
CA PHE A 392 -4.89 -45.56 23.78
C PHE A 392 -6.40 -45.64 23.50
N ASP A 393 -7.16 -46.29 24.37
CA ASP A 393 -8.64 -46.42 24.24
C ASP A 393 -9.33 -45.05 24.40
N GLU A 394 -8.83 -44.21 25.32
CA GLU A 394 -9.35 -42.86 25.52
C GLU A 394 -9.17 -41.99 24.27
N ILE A 395 -7.95 -41.94 23.72
CA ILE A 395 -7.64 -41.10 22.55
C ILE A 395 -8.35 -41.56 21.27
N ASN A 396 -8.67 -42.86 21.18
CA ASN A 396 -9.37 -43.45 20.05
C ASN A 396 -10.89 -43.18 20.08
N LYS A 397 -11.47 -42.84 21.23
CA LYS A 397 -12.88 -42.46 21.42
C LYS A 397 -13.15 -40.98 21.15
N GLN A 398 -12.11 -40.16 21.13
CA GLN A 398 -12.19 -38.72 20.84
C GLN A 398 -12.07 -38.44 19.34
#